data_2f6e8dd3481f58fb3a74750eeabf003c
#
_entry.id   2f6e8dd3481f58fb3a74750eeabf003c
#
_cell.length_a   1.000
_cell.length_b   1.000
_cell.length_c   1.000
_cell.angle_alpha   90.00
_cell.angle_beta   90.00
_cell.angle_gamma   90.00
#
_symmetry.space_group_name_H-M   'P 1'
#
loop_
_entity.id
_entity.type
_entity.pdbx_description
1 polymer ?
#
loop_
_entity_poly.entity_id
_entity_poly.type
_entity_poly.pdbx_seq_one_letter_code
_entity_poly.pdbx_strand_id
1 'polypeptide(L)'
;LTLALVTVVAIMEIQGDDFLAFALLRFGTVIVGVFAAFIVNLVFIPPRYEVKLFKKINALQDDIIRWTRLAVRQASEHTSTKMALKKLMSRMNEVDNLYDFYKEERHYFRNQKFVKARKLVVYRQMITTSKKSVELLNRLHKHENELASLPDQFRLMIQERLDFLLTYHEQLFLKYTGKLKPEHSQWAQNEEYLQRNEVMEIFIKQIALAQELEDEQEFSSYHLLYILSRILDYEENLEHLDTLIVSYRSYHGEEKNIDLEEEFY
;
A
#
# COMPACT_ATOMS: atom_id res chain seq x y z
N LEU A 1 5.06 -39.03 5.04
CA LEU A 1 5.35 -40.23 5.87
C LEU A 1 4.41 -41.40 5.53
N THR A 2 3.07 -41.19 5.46
CA THR A 2 2.06 -42.23 5.15
C THR A 2 2.28 -42.90 3.79
N LEU A 3 2.63 -42.17 2.77
CA LEU A 3 2.83 -42.72 1.41
C LEU A 3 4.07 -43.64 1.34
N ALA A 4 5.14 -43.28 2.05
CA ALA A 4 6.34 -44.11 2.14
C ALA A 4 6.05 -45.42 2.91
N LEU A 5 5.27 -45.37 3.99
CA LEU A 5 4.90 -46.50 4.80
C LEU A 5 4.03 -47.50 4.03
N VAL A 6 3.01 -46.99 3.29
CA VAL A 6 2.17 -47.81 2.39
C VAL A 6 2.99 -48.46 1.29
N THR A 7 3.99 -47.79 0.73
CA THR A 7 4.87 -48.33 -0.29
C THR A 7 5.73 -49.47 0.27
N VAL A 8 6.30 -49.32 1.48
CA VAL A 8 7.10 -50.34 2.12
C VAL A 8 6.26 -51.56 2.44
N VAL A 9 5.05 -51.41 3.01
CA VAL A 9 4.12 -52.52 3.32
C VAL A 9 3.75 -53.28 2.04
N ALA A 10 3.41 -52.56 0.95
CA ALA A 10 3.03 -53.18 -0.33
C ALA A 10 4.21 -53.98 -0.99
N ILE A 11 5.45 -53.52 -0.75
CA ILE A 11 6.65 -54.26 -1.25
C ILE A 11 6.92 -55.52 -0.38
N MET A 12 6.67 -55.43 0.94
CA MET A 12 6.90 -56.57 1.86
C MET A 12 5.85 -57.68 1.73
N GLU A 13 4.67 -57.41 1.16
CA GLU A 13 3.59 -58.38 0.98
C GLU A 13 3.87 -59.41 -0.17
N ILE A 14 4.83 -59.08 -1.06
CA ILE A 14 5.15 -59.93 -2.22
C ILE A 14 6.35 -60.85 -1.85
N GLN A 15 6.04 -62.14 -1.68
CA GLN A 15 7.03 -63.21 -1.47
C GLN A 15 7.29 -63.96 -2.77
N GLY A 16 8.52 -63.89 -3.33
CA GLY A 16 8.89 -64.66 -4.47
C GLY A 16 10.10 -64.08 -5.25
N ASP A 17 10.54 -64.82 -6.27
CA ASP A 17 11.70 -64.44 -7.14
C ASP A 17 11.52 -63.10 -7.88
N ASP A 18 10.29 -62.61 -8.01
CA ASP A 18 9.95 -61.35 -8.69
C ASP A 18 10.00 -60.09 -7.78
N PHE A 19 10.39 -60.22 -6.51
CA PHE A 19 10.44 -59.14 -5.53
C PHE A 19 11.26 -57.95 -6.03
N LEU A 20 12.39 -58.20 -6.65
CA LEU A 20 13.30 -57.14 -7.12
C LEU A 20 12.73 -56.39 -8.36
N ALA A 21 12.08 -57.12 -9.27
CA ALA A 21 11.40 -56.53 -10.40
C ALA A 21 10.22 -55.63 -10.00
N PHE A 22 9.43 -56.11 -9.04
CA PHE A 22 8.31 -55.35 -8.51
C PHE A 22 8.75 -54.11 -7.71
N ALA A 23 9.82 -54.20 -6.90
CA ALA A 23 10.40 -53.07 -6.19
C ALA A 23 10.92 -52.00 -7.14
N LEU A 24 11.60 -52.38 -8.24
CA LEU A 24 12.05 -51.44 -9.28
C LEU A 24 10.91 -50.78 -10.03
N LEU A 25 9.85 -51.53 -10.35
CA LEU A 25 8.67 -51.01 -11.04
C LEU A 25 7.93 -50.00 -10.13
N ARG A 26 7.84 -50.30 -8.84
CA ARG A 26 7.22 -49.41 -7.83
C ARG A 26 8.05 -48.15 -7.63
N PHE A 27 9.37 -48.28 -7.54
CA PHE A 27 10.27 -47.13 -7.45
C PHE A 27 10.16 -46.24 -8.70
N GLY A 28 10.09 -46.81 -9.89
CA GLY A 28 9.88 -46.11 -11.15
C GLY A 28 8.55 -45.32 -11.17
N THR A 29 7.44 -45.95 -10.72
CA THR A 29 6.13 -45.26 -10.66
C THR A 29 6.13 -44.12 -9.69
N VAL A 30 6.81 -44.23 -8.53
CA VAL A 30 6.95 -43.15 -7.55
C VAL A 30 7.76 -41.98 -8.12
N ILE A 31 8.86 -42.27 -8.79
CA ILE A 31 9.68 -41.26 -9.47
C ILE A 31 8.86 -40.53 -10.55
N VAL A 32 8.13 -41.25 -11.40
CA VAL A 32 7.26 -40.63 -12.41
C VAL A 32 6.20 -39.75 -11.75
N GLY A 33 5.57 -40.19 -10.64
CA GLY A 33 4.61 -39.40 -9.88
C GLY A 33 5.20 -38.11 -9.28
N VAL A 34 6.40 -38.19 -8.72
CA VAL A 34 7.13 -37.02 -8.18
C VAL A 34 7.52 -36.07 -9.32
N PHE A 35 8.02 -36.57 -10.44
CA PHE A 35 8.34 -35.73 -11.61
C PHE A 35 7.10 -35.08 -12.22
N ALA A 36 6.00 -35.81 -12.35
CA ALA A 36 4.74 -35.26 -12.82
C ALA A 36 4.24 -34.14 -11.88
N ALA A 37 4.26 -34.35 -10.58
CA ALA A 37 3.90 -33.33 -9.58
C ALA A 37 4.85 -32.12 -9.64
N PHE A 38 6.14 -32.36 -9.84
CA PHE A 38 7.13 -31.29 -10.00
C PHE A 38 6.88 -30.47 -11.28
N ILE A 39 6.61 -31.11 -12.40
CA ILE A 39 6.28 -30.45 -13.68
C ILE A 39 4.98 -29.65 -13.54
N VAL A 40 3.95 -30.22 -12.92
CA VAL A 40 2.69 -29.53 -12.65
C VAL A 40 2.93 -28.29 -11.79
N ASN A 41 3.71 -28.39 -10.72
CA ASN A 41 4.04 -27.24 -9.87
C ASN A 41 4.91 -26.19 -10.59
N LEU A 42 5.68 -26.61 -11.60
CA LEU A 42 6.54 -25.71 -12.38
C LEU A 42 5.75 -25.00 -13.50
N VAL A 43 4.72 -25.67 -14.05
CA VAL A 43 3.83 -25.17 -15.10
C VAL A 43 2.67 -24.37 -14.51
N PHE A 44 2.17 -24.72 -13.31
CA PHE A 44 1.22 -23.89 -12.59
C PHE A 44 1.95 -22.61 -12.17
N ILE A 45 1.71 -21.57 -12.95
CA ILE A 45 2.21 -20.21 -12.86
C ILE A 45 2.27 -19.79 -11.38
N PRO A 46 3.46 -19.43 -10.86
CA PRO A 46 3.55 -18.87 -9.52
C PRO A 46 2.60 -17.67 -9.42
N PRO A 47 1.81 -17.55 -8.36
CA PRO A 47 0.87 -16.45 -8.22
C PRO A 47 1.64 -15.13 -8.43
N ARG A 48 1.17 -14.29 -9.37
CA ARG A 48 1.79 -12.98 -9.67
C ARG A 48 1.62 -12.06 -8.46
N TYR A 49 2.46 -12.23 -7.44
CA TYR A 49 2.40 -11.46 -6.20
C TYR A 49 2.49 -9.96 -6.46
N GLU A 50 3.21 -9.52 -7.49
CA GLU A 50 3.31 -8.11 -7.86
C GLU A 50 1.95 -7.49 -8.20
N VAL A 51 1.19 -8.12 -9.10
CA VAL A 51 -0.13 -7.61 -9.53
C VAL A 51 -1.10 -7.62 -8.35
N LYS A 52 -1.09 -8.69 -7.56
CA LYS A 52 -1.93 -8.81 -6.37
C LYS A 52 -1.59 -7.75 -5.32
N LEU A 53 -0.30 -7.51 -5.09
CA LEU A 53 0.19 -6.47 -4.19
C LEU A 53 -0.28 -5.09 -4.65
N PHE A 54 -0.04 -4.74 -5.91
CA PHE A 54 -0.43 -3.45 -6.46
C PHE A 54 -1.95 -3.22 -6.38
N LYS A 55 -2.77 -4.20 -6.79
CA LYS A 55 -4.24 -4.12 -6.67
C LYS A 55 -4.68 -3.88 -5.23
N LYS A 56 -4.06 -4.56 -4.26
CA LYS A 56 -4.37 -4.38 -2.83
C LYS A 56 -3.94 -3.02 -2.30
N ILE A 57 -2.76 -2.52 -2.69
CA ILE A 57 -2.30 -1.16 -2.32
C ILE A 57 -3.26 -0.12 -2.89
N ASN A 58 -3.61 -0.21 -4.19
CA ASN A 58 -4.50 0.74 -4.84
C ASN A 58 -5.89 0.76 -4.17
N ALA A 59 -6.49 -0.41 -3.96
CA ALA A 59 -7.79 -0.50 -3.29
C ALA A 59 -7.77 -0.03 -1.83
N LEU A 60 -6.65 -0.20 -1.13
CA LEU A 60 -6.45 0.33 0.22
C LEU A 60 -6.36 1.85 0.21
N GLN A 61 -5.61 2.41 -0.74
CA GLN A 61 -5.47 3.86 -0.91
C GLN A 61 -6.82 4.52 -1.22
N ASP A 62 -7.60 3.97 -2.17
CA ASP A 62 -8.92 4.50 -2.52
C ASP A 62 -9.82 4.60 -1.28
N ASP A 63 -9.83 3.56 -0.43
CA ASP A 63 -10.58 3.58 0.81
C ASP A 63 -10.03 4.61 1.82
N ILE A 64 -8.71 4.74 1.97
CA ILE A 64 -8.09 5.74 2.86
C ILE A 64 -8.49 7.15 2.43
N ILE A 65 -8.34 7.47 1.14
CA ILE A 65 -8.68 8.79 0.60
C ILE A 65 -10.15 9.11 0.82
N ARG A 66 -11.03 8.16 0.51
CA ARG A 66 -12.47 8.31 0.73
C ARG A 66 -12.81 8.61 2.19
N TRP A 67 -12.26 7.84 3.14
CA TRP A 67 -12.54 8.06 4.55
C TRP A 67 -11.90 9.34 5.09
N THR A 68 -10.72 9.72 4.58
CA THR A 68 -10.08 10.98 4.97
C THR A 68 -10.90 12.18 4.49
N ARG A 69 -11.40 12.17 3.25
CA ARG A 69 -12.31 13.22 2.75
C ARG A 69 -13.59 13.33 3.58
N LEU A 70 -14.18 12.20 3.97
CA LEU A 70 -15.37 12.19 4.81
C LEU A 70 -15.10 12.76 6.22
N ALA A 71 -13.98 12.36 6.83
CA ALA A 71 -13.58 12.83 8.16
C ALA A 71 -13.28 14.34 8.17
N VAL A 72 -12.56 14.84 7.16
CA VAL A 72 -12.22 16.27 7.05
C VAL A 72 -13.47 17.14 6.87
N ARG A 73 -14.45 16.65 6.12
CA ARG A 73 -15.73 17.35 5.88
C ARG A 73 -16.74 17.13 7.01
N GLN A 74 -16.38 16.39 8.06
CA GLN A 74 -17.30 16.01 9.16
C GLN A 74 -18.61 15.37 8.65
N ALA A 75 -18.52 14.66 7.52
CA ALA A 75 -19.66 14.03 6.85
C ALA A 75 -19.87 12.57 7.26
N SER A 76 -19.07 12.05 8.21
CA SER A 76 -19.14 10.67 8.69
C SER A 76 -19.49 10.61 10.18
N GLU A 77 -20.26 9.59 10.56
CA GLU A 77 -20.49 9.29 11.97
C GLU A 77 -19.20 8.80 12.63
N HIS A 78 -18.95 9.23 13.86
CA HIS A 78 -17.78 8.87 14.65
C HIS A 78 -17.55 7.35 14.72
N THR A 79 -18.60 6.58 15.01
CA THR A 79 -18.53 5.10 15.09
C THR A 79 -18.16 4.47 13.75
N SER A 80 -18.66 4.99 12.64
CA SER A 80 -18.38 4.52 11.28
C SER A 80 -16.91 4.73 10.91
N THR A 81 -16.36 5.90 11.21
CA THR A 81 -14.95 6.22 11.00
C THR A 81 -14.03 5.32 11.84
N LYS A 82 -14.39 5.06 13.11
CA LYS A 82 -13.64 4.14 13.98
C LYS A 82 -13.60 2.71 13.43
N MET A 83 -14.74 2.20 12.94
CA MET A 83 -14.80 0.87 12.30
C MET A 83 -13.99 0.82 11.01
N ALA A 84 -14.06 1.87 10.20
CA ALA A 84 -13.27 2.00 8.98
C ALA A 84 -11.77 1.99 9.28
N LEU A 85 -11.29 2.75 10.26
CA LEU A 85 -9.90 2.75 10.70
C LEU A 85 -9.41 1.35 11.10
N LYS A 86 -10.22 0.61 11.87
CA LYS A 86 -9.87 -0.77 12.25
C LYS A 86 -9.74 -1.68 11.01
N LYS A 87 -10.65 -1.54 10.03
CA LYS A 87 -10.61 -2.30 8.77
C LYS A 87 -9.39 -1.91 7.93
N LEU A 88 -9.08 -0.62 7.82
CA LEU A 88 -7.91 -0.13 7.09
C LEU A 88 -6.60 -0.65 7.69
N MET A 89 -6.47 -0.67 9.03
CA MET A 89 -5.30 -1.25 9.71
C MET A 89 -5.15 -2.75 9.43
N SER A 90 -6.26 -3.50 9.43
CA SER A 90 -6.22 -4.94 9.08
C SER A 90 -5.76 -5.16 7.65
N ARG A 91 -6.28 -4.37 6.68
CA ARG A 91 -5.87 -4.45 5.27
C ARG A 91 -4.43 -3.99 5.05
N MET A 92 -3.94 -3.05 5.84
CA MET A 92 -2.53 -2.64 5.82
C MET A 92 -1.61 -3.82 6.16
N ASN A 93 -1.96 -4.61 7.19
CA ASN A 93 -1.19 -5.81 7.55
C ASN A 93 -1.22 -6.86 6.42
N GLU A 94 -2.34 -7.01 5.70
CA GLU A 94 -2.40 -7.89 4.53
C GLU A 94 -1.46 -7.41 3.41
N VAL A 95 -1.38 -6.11 3.19
CA VAL A 95 -0.49 -5.50 2.19
C VAL A 95 0.98 -5.69 2.60
N ASP A 96 1.32 -5.48 3.87
CA ASP A 96 2.68 -5.74 4.38
C ASP A 96 3.09 -7.21 4.15
N ASN A 97 2.22 -8.17 4.48
CA ASN A 97 2.49 -9.60 4.24
C ASN A 97 2.68 -9.91 2.74
N LEU A 98 1.85 -9.33 1.86
CA LEU A 98 2.00 -9.51 0.42
C LEU A 98 3.29 -8.89 -0.12
N TYR A 99 3.71 -7.75 0.44
CA TYR A 99 4.98 -7.13 0.11
C TYR A 99 6.16 -8.04 0.47
N ASP A 100 6.12 -8.68 1.64
CA ASP A 100 7.16 -9.62 2.06
C ASP A 100 7.19 -10.85 1.16
N PHE A 101 6.03 -11.43 0.79
CA PHE A 101 5.97 -12.53 -0.20
C PHE A 101 6.55 -12.10 -1.56
N TYR A 102 6.19 -10.92 -2.07
CA TYR A 102 6.76 -10.41 -3.31
C TYR A 102 8.26 -10.18 -3.20
N LYS A 103 8.75 -9.69 -2.07
CA LYS A 103 10.18 -9.48 -1.81
C LYS A 103 10.96 -10.80 -1.84
N GLU A 104 10.43 -11.87 -1.23
CA GLU A 104 11.06 -13.19 -1.13
C GLU A 104 10.98 -13.99 -2.43
N GLU A 105 10.10 -13.65 -3.34
CA GLU A 105 9.97 -14.30 -4.63
C GLU A 105 11.29 -14.27 -5.40
N ARG A 106 11.79 -15.43 -5.81
CA ARG A 106 13.10 -15.57 -6.47
C ARG A 106 12.97 -15.39 -7.98
N HIS A 107 13.77 -14.49 -8.54
CA HIS A 107 13.93 -14.33 -9.98
C HIS A 107 15.29 -14.88 -10.42
N TYR A 108 15.30 -15.69 -11.48
CA TYR A 108 16.51 -16.35 -11.96
C TYR A 108 17.36 -15.43 -12.84
N PHE A 109 16.76 -14.52 -13.59
CA PHE A 109 17.47 -13.64 -14.52
C PHE A 109 17.96 -12.35 -13.85
N ARG A 110 19.21 -11.97 -14.14
CA ARG A 110 19.87 -10.78 -13.55
C ARG A 110 19.08 -9.49 -13.81
N ASN A 111 18.60 -9.30 -15.05
CA ASN A 111 17.85 -8.10 -15.42
C ASN A 111 16.54 -7.98 -14.62
N GLN A 112 15.82 -9.07 -14.43
CA GLN A 112 14.59 -9.10 -13.62
C GLN A 112 14.84 -8.75 -12.15
N LYS A 113 16.02 -9.14 -11.60
CA LYS A 113 16.39 -8.77 -10.22
C LYS A 113 16.55 -7.26 -10.03
N PHE A 114 17.14 -6.56 -11.00
CA PHE A 114 17.30 -5.10 -10.93
C PHE A 114 15.96 -4.36 -11.05
N VAL A 115 15.12 -4.76 -12.00
CA VAL A 115 13.78 -4.21 -12.17
C VAL A 115 12.95 -4.42 -10.90
N LYS A 116 12.95 -5.66 -10.37
CA LYS A 116 12.25 -5.99 -9.12
C LYS A 116 12.75 -5.16 -7.94
N ALA A 117 14.07 -5.00 -7.78
CA ALA A 117 14.63 -4.21 -6.69
C ALA A 117 14.12 -2.75 -6.71
N ARG A 118 14.03 -2.14 -7.89
CA ARG A 118 13.47 -0.79 -8.06
C ARG A 118 11.98 -0.73 -7.77
N LYS A 119 11.20 -1.70 -8.28
CA LYS A 119 9.77 -1.83 -7.97
C LYS A 119 9.53 -1.98 -6.46
N LEU A 120 10.34 -2.78 -5.77
CA LEU A 120 10.25 -2.95 -4.31
C LEU A 120 10.43 -1.63 -3.55
N VAL A 121 11.33 -0.75 -4.00
CA VAL A 121 11.52 0.56 -3.39
C VAL A 121 10.27 1.41 -3.56
N VAL A 122 9.68 1.46 -4.78
CA VAL A 122 8.45 2.20 -5.04
C VAL A 122 7.28 1.64 -4.22
N TYR A 123 7.07 0.33 -4.20
CA TYR A 123 6.00 -0.30 -3.42
C TYR A 123 6.16 -0.06 -1.92
N ARG A 124 7.39 -0.13 -1.40
CA ARG A 124 7.67 0.19 0.00
C ARG A 124 7.26 1.62 0.32
N GLN A 125 7.58 2.58 -0.56
CA GLN A 125 7.19 3.97 -0.36
C GLN A 125 5.68 4.16 -0.48
N MET A 126 4.98 3.51 -1.43
CA MET A 126 3.52 3.51 -1.52
C MET A 126 2.88 3.05 -0.21
N ILE A 127 3.39 1.95 0.36
CA ILE A 127 2.91 1.41 1.64
C ILE A 127 3.19 2.39 2.78
N THR A 128 4.39 2.98 2.83
CA THR A 128 4.75 3.99 3.84
C THR A 128 3.85 5.21 3.77
N THR A 129 3.61 5.75 2.57
CA THR A 129 2.72 6.89 2.34
C THR A 129 1.28 6.55 2.76
N SER A 130 0.79 5.34 2.45
CA SER A 130 -0.52 4.87 2.90
C SER A 130 -0.61 4.78 4.42
N LYS A 131 0.45 4.32 5.12
CA LYS A 131 0.52 4.31 6.60
C LYS A 131 0.41 5.72 7.16
N LYS A 132 1.13 6.69 6.57
CA LYS A 132 1.07 8.10 6.98
C LYS A 132 -0.31 8.70 6.79
N SER A 133 -0.99 8.36 5.70
CA SER A 133 -2.37 8.77 5.46
C SER A 133 -3.35 8.19 6.47
N VAL A 134 -3.21 6.92 6.88
CA VAL A 134 -4.01 6.31 7.97
C VAL A 134 -3.73 6.96 9.31
N GLU A 135 -2.47 7.29 9.61
CA GLU A 135 -2.12 8.03 10.84
C GLU A 135 -2.75 9.42 10.86
N LEU A 136 -2.76 10.12 9.72
CA LEU A 136 -3.44 11.40 9.55
C LEU A 136 -4.94 11.26 9.79
N LEU A 137 -5.60 10.30 9.13
CA LEU A 137 -7.03 10.01 9.34
C LEU A 137 -7.36 9.72 10.81
N ASN A 138 -6.51 8.94 11.48
CA ASN A 138 -6.69 8.64 12.90
C ASN A 138 -6.58 9.89 13.77
N ARG A 139 -5.69 10.83 13.43
CA ARG A 139 -5.59 12.11 14.15
C ARG A 139 -6.78 13.02 13.91
N LEU A 140 -7.22 13.15 12.66
CA LEU A 140 -8.43 13.91 12.34
C LEU A 140 -9.66 13.38 13.07
N HIS A 141 -9.82 12.06 13.10
CA HIS A 141 -10.91 11.41 13.83
C HIS A 141 -10.83 11.64 15.35
N LYS A 142 -9.63 11.50 15.92
CA LYS A 142 -9.44 11.70 17.37
C LYS A 142 -9.74 13.12 17.83
N HIS A 143 -9.47 14.12 16.95
CA HIS A 143 -9.63 15.54 17.25
C HIS A 143 -10.79 16.18 16.47
N GLU A 144 -11.80 15.39 16.13
CA GLU A 144 -12.96 15.81 15.33
C GLU A 144 -13.73 16.98 15.97
N ASN A 145 -14.01 16.90 17.27
CA ASN A 145 -14.71 17.93 18.02
C ASN A 145 -13.90 19.23 18.10
N GLU A 146 -12.58 19.11 18.26
CA GLU A 146 -11.67 20.25 18.32
C GLU A 146 -11.57 20.94 16.96
N LEU A 147 -11.51 20.16 15.87
CA LEU A 147 -11.56 20.69 14.51
C LEU A 147 -12.88 21.42 14.22
N ALA A 148 -14.00 20.94 14.79
CA ALA A 148 -15.31 21.57 14.65
C ALA A 148 -15.40 22.93 15.34
N SER A 149 -14.65 23.14 16.42
CA SER A 149 -14.60 24.40 17.17
C SER A 149 -13.70 25.48 16.54
N LEU A 150 -12.92 25.13 15.52
CA LEU A 150 -12.04 26.07 14.83
C LEU A 150 -12.82 27.11 14.02
N PRO A 151 -12.24 28.32 13.81
CA PRO A 151 -12.80 29.32 12.91
C PRO A 151 -13.01 28.73 11.50
N ASP A 152 -14.14 29.07 10.87
CA ASP A 152 -14.53 28.52 9.56
C ASP A 152 -13.46 28.67 8.50
N GLN A 153 -12.81 29.85 8.41
CA GLN A 153 -11.75 30.11 7.44
C GLN A 153 -10.55 29.16 7.61
N PHE A 154 -10.17 28.89 8.86
CA PHE A 154 -9.05 28.01 9.16
C PHE A 154 -9.40 26.55 8.85
N ARG A 155 -10.62 26.14 9.20
CA ARG A 155 -11.15 24.81 8.87
C ARG A 155 -11.21 24.57 7.36
N LEU A 156 -11.69 25.55 6.58
CA LEU A 156 -11.71 25.49 5.12
C LEU A 156 -10.30 25.35 4.54
N MET A 157 -9.32 26.10 5.04
CA MET A 157 -7.93 25.99 4.60
C MET A 157 -7.37 24.57 4.84
N ILE A 158 -7.65 23.95 5.99
CA ILE A 158 -7.24 22.56 6.27
C ILE A 158 -7.91 21.62 5.28
N GLN A 159 -9.21 21.79 5.01
CA GLN A 159 -9.95 20.96 4.06
C GLN A 159 -9.37 21.06 2.64
N GLU A 160 -9.15 22.25 2.15
CA GLU A 160 -8.57 22.51 0.81
C GLU A 160 -7.17 21.90 0.70
N ARG A 161 -6.32 22.09 1.73
CA ARG A 161 -4.99 21.51 1.75
C ARG A 161 -5.02 19.99 1.71
N LEU A 162 -5.87 19.37 2.50
CA LEU A 162 -6.00 17.91 2.52
C LEU A 162 -6.62 17.36 1.23
N ASP A 163 -7.66 18.00 0.69
CA ASP A 163 -8.23 17.59 -0.61
C ASP A 163 -7.19 17.67 -1.73
N PHE A 164 -6.33 18.67 -1.71
CA PHE A 164 -5.20 18.79 -2.64
C PHE A 164 -4.21 17.62 -2.49
N LEU A 165 -3.73 17.33 -1.27
CA LEU A 165 -2.78 16.24 -1.02
C LEU A 165 -3.38 14.87 -1.36
N LEU A 166 -4.65 14.65 -1.08
CA LEU A 166 -5.35 13.41 -1.41
C LEU A 166 -5.50 13.24 -2.92
N THR A 167 -5.81 14.32 -3.65
CA THR A 167 -5.87 14.29 -5.12
C THR A 167 -4.50 14.05 -5.73
N TYR A 168 -3.45 14.64 -5.16
CA TYR A 168 -2.09 14.36 -5.58
C TYR A 168 -1.71 12.89 -5.36
N HIS A 169 -2.10 12.31 -4.22
CA HIS A 169 -1.90 10.87 -3.97
C HIS A 169 -2.56 9.99 -5.04
N GLU A 170 -3.81 10.28 -5.44
CA GLU A 170 -4.49 9.58 -6.54
C GLU A 170 -3.70 9.71 -7.85
N GLN A 171 -3.24 10.93 -8.19
CA GLN A 171 -2.47 11.18 -9.39
C GLN A 171 -1.15 10.42 -9.44
N LEU A 172 -0.47 10.23 -8.30
CA LEU A 172 0.78 9.46 -8.24
C LEU A 172 0.59 8.00 -8.65
N PHE A 173 -0.53 7.38 -8.27
CA PHE A 173 -0.84 6.02 -8.71
C PHE A 173 -1.17 5.95 -10.22
N LEU A 174 -1.90 6.94 -10.74
CA LEU A 174 -2.15 7.05 -12.18
C LEU A 174 -0.84 7.31 -12.96
N LYS A 175 0.07 8.10 -12.39
CA LYS A 175 1.41 8.34 -12.93
C LYS A 175 2.25 7.07 -12.92
N TYR A 176 2.23 6.29 -11.85
CA TYR A 176 2.93 5.01 -11.76
C TYR A 176 2.45 4.03 -12.82
N THR A 177 1.14 3.90 -13.02
CA THR A 177 0.54 2.99 -14.03
C THR A 177 0.64 3.51 -15.48
N GLY A 178 1.12 4.74 -15.68
CA GLY A 178 1.21 5.34 -17.02
C GLY A 178 -0.08 5.88 -17.59
N LYS A 179 -1.15 5.89 -16.79
CA LYS A 179 -2.46 6.46 -17.19
C LYS A 179 -2.44 8.00 -17.20
N LEU A 180 -1.54 8.61 -16.43
CA LEU A 180 -1.32 10.05 -16.40
C LEU A 180 0.02 10.39 -17.05
N LYS A 181 0.02 11.33 -18.03
CA LYS A 181 1.25 11.82 -18.64
C LYS A 181 2.00 12.72 -17.65
N PRO A 182 3.36 12.65 -17.61
CA PRO A 182 4.17 13.47 -16.68
C PRO A 182 3.91 14.97 -16.79
N GLU A 183 3.59 15.44 -18.01
CA GLU A 183 3.33 16.85 -18.32
C GLU A 183 2.04 17.39 -17.66
N HIS A 184 1.12 16.51 -17.27
CA HIS A 184 -0.15 16.86 -16.65
C HIS A 184 -0.14 16.77 -15.13
N SER A 185 0.97 16.31 -14.53
CA SER A 185 1.15 16.35 -13.08
C SER A 185 1.67 17.73 -12.63
N GLN A 186 0.87 18.76 -12.85
CA GLN A 186 1.20 20.16 -12.53
C GLN A 186 0.99 20.48 -11.04
N TRP A 187 1.33 19.58 -10.17
CA TRP A 187 1.14 19.89 -8.77
C TRP A 187 2.10 20.99 -8.27
N ALA A 188 3.31 21.10 -8.84
CA ALA A 188 4.30 22.11 -8.47
C ALA A 188 4.07 23.49 -9.14
N GLN A 189 3.11 23.60 -10.07
CA GLN A 189 2.88 24.82 -10.88
C GLN A 189 1.55 25.52 -10.60
N ASN A 190 0.69 24.95 -9.75
CA ASN A 190 -0.54 25.64 -9.36
C ASN A 190 -0.20 26.71 -8.32
N GLU A 191 -0.02 27.95 -8.80
CA GLU A 191 0.13 29.16 -7.99
C GLU A 191 -1.08 29.44 -7.08
N GLU A 192 -2.18 28.73 -7.28
CA GLU A 192 -3.45 28.86 -6.56
C GLU A 192 -3.45 28.16 -5.19
N TYR A 193 -2.47 27.28 -4.91
CA TYR A 193 -2.39 26.56 -3.65
C TYR A 193 -1.35 27.18 -2.70
N LEU A 194 -1.77 27.37 -1.44
CA LEU A 194 -0.86 27.81 -0.38
C LEU A 194 0.39 26.93 -0.33
N GLN A 195 1.54 27.55 -0.42
CA GLN A 195 2.81 26.84 -0.30
C GLN A 195 2.97 26.28 1.13
N ARG A 196 3.82 25.26 1.30
CA ARG A 196 4.08 24.65 2.63
C ARG A 196 4.39 25.69 3.71
N ASN A 197 5.23 26.68 3.40
CA ASN A 197 5.61 27.74 4.34
C ASN A 197 4.42 28.60 4.75
N GLU A 198 3.53 28.94 3.82
CA GLU A 198 2.31 29.71 4.09
C GLU A 198 1.34 28.95 5.00
N VAL A 199 1.17 27.65 4.74
CA VAL A 199 0.37 26.78 5.63
C VAL A 199 0.97 26.74 7.02
N MET A 200 2.29 26.60 7.15
CA MET A 200 2.97 26.64 8.45
C MET A 200 2.78 27.97 9.19
N GLU A 201 2.94 29.10 8.50
CA GLU A 201 2.75 30.44 9.10
C GLU A 201 1.34 30.64 9.60
N ILE A 202 0.32 30.23 8.83
CA ILE A 202 -1.09 30.32 9.25
C ILE A 202 -1.35 29.45 10.48
N PHE A 203 -0.84 28.20 10.50
CA PHE A 203 -0.99 27.32 11.66
C PHE A 203 -0.28 27.87 12.91
N ILE A 204 0.94 28.38 12.79
CA ILE A 204 1.69 28.96 13.91
C ILE A 204 0.96 30.17 14.46
N LYS A 205 0.42 31.03 13.61
CA LYS A 205 -0.39 32.19 14.02
C LYS A 205 -1.66 31.74 14.76
N GLN A 206 -2.34 30.72 14.26
CA GLN A 206 -3.55 30.21 14.92
C GLN A 206 -3.24 29.55 16.27
N ILE A 207 -2.11 28.83 16.37
CA ILE A 207 -1.64 28.24 17.63
C ILE A 207 -1.34 29.34 18.66
N ALA A 208 -0.67 30.43 18.26
CA ALA A 208 -0.38 31.55 19.14
C ALA A 208 -1.66 32.22 19.64
N LEU A 209 -2.65 32.45 18.75
CA LEU A 209 -3.94 32.99 19.15
C LEU A 209 -4.69 32.06 20.10
N ALA A 210 -4.64 30.74 19.88
CA ALA A 210 -5.27 29.76 20.75
C ALA A 210 -4.61 29.73 22.13
N GLN A 211 -3.29 29.91 22.23
CA GLN A 211 -2.57 30.00 23.52
C GLN A 211 -2.96 31.25 24.35
N GLU A 212 -3.22 32.37 23.69
CA GLU A 212 -3.69 33.59 24.38
C GLU A 212 -5.10 33.44 24.96
N LEU A 213 -5.89 32.49 24.40
CA LEU A 213 -7.27 32.22 24.82
C LEU A 213 -7.42 30.99 25.73
N GLU A 214 -6.32 30.26 26.01
CA GLU A 214 -6.30 28.99 26.79
C GLU A 214 -6.87 29.15 28.22
N ASP A 215 -6.90 30.36 28.77
CA ASP A 215 -7.50 30.62 30.11
C ASP A 215 -9.06 30.52 30.14
N GLU A 216 -9.71 30.44 28.99
CA GLU A 216 -11.18 30.40 28.88
C GLU A 216 -11.78 29.21 28.11
N GLN A 217 -11.01 28.38 27.42
CA GLN A 217 -11.55 27.32 26.58
C GLN A 217 -10.78 25.99 26.70
N GLU A 218 -11.52 24.86 26.68
CA GLU A 218 -10.98 23.45 26.64
C GLU A 218 -10.10 23.09 25.43
N PHE A 219 -9.69 24.07 24.61
CA PHE A 219 -8.97 23.86 23.38
C PHE A 219 -7.45 23.90 23.61
N SER A 220 -6.78 22.75 23.47
CA SER A 220 -5.33 22.67 23.57
C SER A 220 -4.65 22.97 22.22
N SER A 221 -3.87 24.04 22.16
CA SER A 221 -3.04 24.43 21.01
C SER A 221 -2.10 23.29 20.51
N TYR A 222 -1.74 22.37 21.40
CA TYR A 222 -0.93 21.17 21.04
C TYR A 222 -1.61 20.26 20.02
N HIS A 223 -2.95 20.16 20.01
CA HIS A 223 -3.67 19.30 19.06
C HIS A 223 -3.54 19.81 17.63
N LEU A 224 -3.56 21.13 17.42
CA LEU A 224 -3.29 21.76 16.13
C LEU A 224 -1.88 21.45 15.63
N LEU A 225 -0.89 21.54 16.52
CA LEU A 225 0.50 21.21 16.19
C LEU A 225 0.64 19.75 15.74
N TYR A 226 -0.07 18.83 16.40
CA TYR A 226 -0.09 17.41 16.01
C TYR A 226 -0.73 17.19 14.64
N ILE A 227 -1.83 17.89 14.33
CA ILE A 227 -2.49 17.79 13.02
C ILE A 227 -1.58 18.35 11.95
N LEU A 228 -0.99 19.54 12.14
CA LEU A 228 -0.02 20.13 11.23
C LEU A 228 1.15 19.19 10.94
N SER A 229 1.75 18.65 12.00
CA SER A 229 2.88 17.71 11.86
C SER A 229 2.50 16.51 10.98
N ARG A 230 1.28 15.98 11.08
CA ARG A 230 0.82 14.85 10.25
C ARG A 230 0.53 15.25 8.81
N ILE A 231 0.03 16.45 8.58
CA ILE A 231 -0.17 16.98 7.23
C ILE A 231 1.18 17.14 6.53
N LEU A 232 2.17 17.74 7.19
CA LEU A 232 3.51 17.94 6.65
C LEU A 232 4.26 16.60 6.41
N ASP A 233 4.17 15.67 7.35
CA ASP A 233 4.76 14.32 7.22
C ASP A 233 4.13 13.54 6.04
N TYR A 234 2.82 13.65 5.85
CA TYR A 234 2.13 13.06 4.71
C TYR A 234 2.57 13.69 3.39
N GLU A 235 2.65 15.00 3.32
CA GLU A 235 3.11 15.75 2.15
C GLU A 235 4.53 15.35 1.74
N GLU A 236 5.49 15.32 2.69
CA GLU A 236 6.86 14.91 2.45
C GLU A 236 6.94 13.49 1.87
N ASN A 237 6.10 12.58 2.40
CA ASN A 237 6.04 11.21 1.88
C ASN A 237 5.45 11.13 0.46
N LEU A 238 4.53 12.01 0.09
CA LEU A 238 4.02 12.13 -1.29
C LEU A 238 5.10 12.65 -2.25
N GLU A 239 5.84 13.68 -1.87
CA GLU A 239 6.95 14.23 -2.66
C GLU A 239 8.05 13.18 -2.90
N HIS A 240 8.38 12.42 -1.84
CA HIS A 240 9.34 11.32 -1.96
C HIS A 240 8.83 10.22 -2.89
N LEU A 241 7.53 9.86 -2.78
CA LEU A 241 6.91 8.89 -3.67
C LEU A 241 6.94 9.37 -5.13
N ASP A 242 6.65 10.65 -5.39
CA ASP A 242 6.72 11.21 -6.74
C ASP A 242 8.13 11.10 -7.33
N THR A 243 9.14 11.49 -6.55
CA THR A 243 10.55 11.39 -6.96
C THR A 243 10.92 9.96 -7.34
N LEU A 244 10.49 8.97 -6.56
CA LEU A 244 10.73 7.55 -6.84
C LEU A 244 10.00 7.07 -8.10
N ILE A 245 8.75 7.49 -8.31
CA ILE A 245 7.96 7.16 -9.50
C ILE A 245 8.61 7.76 -10.75
N VAL A 246 9.01 9.03 -10.72
CA VAL A 246 9.71 9.69 -11.83
C VAL A 246 11.00 8.97 -12.16
N SER A 247 11.82 8.68 -11.15
CA SER A 247 13.06 7.93 -11.30
C SER A 247 12.83 6.54 -11.89
N TYR A 248 11.84 5.81 -11.39
CA TYR A 248 11.49 4.49 -11.90
C TYR A 248 11.08 4.55 -13.38
N ARG A 249 10.21 5.48 -13.76
CA ARG A 249 9.71 5.61 -15.13
C ARG A 249 10.76 6.12 -16.12
N SER A 250 11.69 6.97 -15.70
CA SER A 250 12.78 7.43 -16.56
C SER A 250 13.69 6.29 -17.05
N TYR A 251 13.82 5.23 -16.25
CA TYR A 251 14.63 4.06 -16.58
C TYR A 251 13.86 2.91 -17.26
N HIS A 252 12.52 2.89 -17.11
CA HIS A 252 11.66 1.78 -17.56
C HIS A 252 10.47 2.27 -18.41
N GLY A 253 10.60 3.44 -19.05
CA GLY A 253 9.53 4.09 -19.82
C GLY A 253 8.99 3.28 -21.02
N GLU A 254 9.70 2.25 -21.45
CA GLU A 254 9.27 1.33 -22.53
C GLU A 254 8.65 0.02 -21.98
N GLU A 255 8.80 -0.30 -20.70
CA GLU A 255 8.06 -1.43 -20.12
C GLU A 255 6.57 -1.10 -20.14
N LYS A 256 5.83 -1.85 -20.96
CA LYS A 256 4.38 -1.81 -21.07
C LYS A 256 3.75 -1.66 -19.69
N ASN A 257 2.74 -0.80 -19.62
CA ASN A 257 1.82 -0.66 -18.49
C ASN A 257 1.67 -2.00 -17.78
N ILE A 258 1.71 -2.01 -16.45
CA ILE A 258 1.35 -3.20 -15.68
C ILE A 258 0.00 -3.63 -16.21
N ASP A 259 -0.05 -4.71 -17.00
CA ASP A 259 -1.28 -5.24 -17.58
C ASP A 259 -2.15 -5.74 -16.43
N LEU A 260 -2.94 -4.81 -15.88
CA LEU A 260 -3.89 -5.08 -14.80
C LEU A 260 -5.16 -5.74 -15.36
N GLU A 261 -5.29 -5.84 -16.70
CA GLU A 261 -6.50 -6.32 -17.39
C GLU A 261 -6.48 -7.82 -17.69
N GLU A 262 -5.32 -8.51 -17.60
CA GLU A 262 -5.22 -9.93 -17.99
C GLU A 262 -5.71 -10.95 -16.94
N GLU A 263 -6.43 -10.58 -15.90
CA GLU A 263 -6.97 -11.53 -14.91
C GLU A 263 -8.51 -11.67 -14.96
N PHE A 264 -9.09 -11.75 -16.15
CA PHE A 264 -10.47 -12.24 -16.30
C PHE A 264 -10.51 -13.52 -17.15
N TYR A 265 -9.78 -14.56 -16.71
CA TYR A 265 -10.08 -15.95 -17.12
C TYR A 265 -9.59 -16.91 -16.06
#